data_2abb29c6344f6a56fb2272f5e2cad0c6
#
_entry.id   2abb29c6344f6a56fb2272f5e2cad0c6
#
_cell.length_a   1.000
_cell.length_b   1.000
_cell.length_c   1.000
_cell.angle_alpha   90.00
_cell.angle_beta   90.00
_cell.angle_gamma   90.00
#
_symmetry.space_group_name_H-M   'P 1'
#
loop_
_entity.id
_entity.type
_entity.pdbx_description
1 polymer ?
#
loop_
_entity_poly.entity_id
_entity_poly.type
_entity_poly.pdbx_seq_one_letter_code
_entity_poly.pdbx_strand_id
1 'polypeptide(L)'
;IMSIHKSKGLEFPVVFVSGLSKRFNMQDANQSLIVDMDLGVAVDYVDSGRRIKNKTLRRAVLSAKMKEDNLAEELRVLYVALTRAREKLILTAVLDKAEEKWELSRMTGQEKLTYLDFCEAGSYMDFLLPILPKTGIAVTTLGTEDLVAEEIREQLRMGDRRELLQRVTDGETPLPGDPEENERKLAKLRERFAYAYPYPGLQKLYTKTTVSELKIAAMAEKDEAAFHTFEEKEVVPYIPAFRREQEKVSGAVRGNAFHRTMELLDFSYLFMESGLFAGCPGTYEEYRQGLDTDRLQVRLKEFLQRETASLRLTEEYAQAVSLPKIRHFLEQELAYRMWRAFEQGLLYREQPFVLGIDAKRLDQDLPEGEKVLIQGIIDVFFIENGEIVLLDYKTDVIDSLQALWNRYSVQIQYYEEALTKLMQLPVKERILYSFYLEKYE
;
A
#
# COMPACT_ATOMS: atom_id res chain seq x y z
N ILE A 1 10.73 13.49 16.13
CA ILE A 1 11.00 12.09 16.51
C ILE A 1 9.77 11.26 16.19
N MET A 2 9.95 10.12 15.52
CA MET A 2 8.88 9.21 15.16
C MET A 2 9.38 7.76 15.07
N SER A 3 8.48 6.79 15.04
CA SER A 3 8.87 5.40 14.76
C SER A 3 9.15 5.19 13.27
N ILE A 4 9.95 4.17 12.92
CA ILE A 4 10.27 3.84 11.53
C ILE A 4 8.98 3.56 10.73
N HIS A 5 8.00 2.87 11.33
CA HIS A 5 6.71 2.59 10.70
C HIS A 5 5.95 3.86 10.28
N LYS A 6 5.96 4.90 11.14
CA LYS A 6 5.31 6.19 10.83
C LYS A 6 6.05 6.99 9.75
N SER A 7 7.31 6.68 9.48
CA SER A 7 8.11 7.35 8.45
C SER A 7 7.90 6.76 7.05
N LYS A 8 7.15 5.67 6.90
CA LYS A 8 6.91 5.03 5.60
C LYS A 8 6.22 6.02 4.65
N GLY A 9 6.82 6.19 3.47
CA GLY A 9 6.33 7.14 2.46
C GLY A 9 6.79 8.59 2.63
N LEU A 10 7.45 8.94 3.75
CA LEU A 10 8.01 10.26 3.99
C LEU A 10 9.50 10.27 3.68
N GLU A 11 10.04 11.43 3.32
CA GLU A 11 11.47 11.66 3.11
C GLU A 11 11.92 12.90 3.85
N PHE A 12 13.16 12.87 4.35
CA PHE A 12 13.73 13.95 5.14
C PHE A 12 15.15 14.28 4.66
N PRO A 13 15.58 15.56 4.69
CA PRO A 13 16.94 15.93 4.29
C PRO A 13 18.00 15.18 5.13
N VAL A 14 17.84 15.16 6.44
CA VAL A 14 18.74 14.49 7.38
C VAL A 14 17.95 13.54 8.27
N VAL A 15 18.41 12.29 8.39
CA VAL A 15 17.77 11.27 9.22
C VAL A 15 18.77 10.68 10.20
N PHE A 16 18.38 10.67 11.47
CA PHE A 16 19.07 9.94 12.53
C PHE A 16 18.29 8.65 12.82
N VAL A 17 18.91 7.49 12.63
CA VAL A 17 18.35 6.21 13.04
C VAL A 17 19.07 5.76 14.30
N SER A 18 18.35 5.82 15.42
CA SER A 18 18.93 5.57 16.75
C SER A 18 18.47 4.24 17.33
N GLY A 19 19.31 3.65 18.19
CA GLY A 19 19.00 2.43 18.92
C GLY A 19 19.13 1.15 18.09
N LEU A 20 20.04 1.13 17.11
CA LEU A 20 20.25 -0.02 16.23
C LEU A 20 20.73 -1.29 16.96
N SER A 21 21.25 -1.17 18.18
CA SER A 21 21.65 -2.30 19.04
C SER A 21 20.53 -2.84 19.92
N LYS A 22 19.32 -2.23 19.86
CA LYS A 22 18.18 -2.75 20.61
C LYS A 22 17.80 -4.14 20.12
N ARG A 23 17.67 -5.09 21.06
CA ARG A 23 17.31 -6.47 20.74
C ARG A 23 15.89 -6.57 20.18
N PHE A 24 15.73 -7.43 19.17
CA PHE A 24 14.44 -7.78 18.62
C PHE A 24 13.57 -8.52 19.64
N ASN A 25 12.27 -8.29 19.57
CA ASN A 25 11.32 -9.01 20.41
C ASN A 25 10.97 -10.36 19.79
N MET A 26 11.44 -11.45 20.38
CA MET A 26 11.18 -12.82 19.93
C MET A 26 10.26 -13.58 20.90
N GLN A 27 9.43 -12.87 21.68
CA GLN A 27 8.56 -13.50 22.69
C GLN A 27 7.55 -14.44 22.04
N ASP A 28 6.95 -14.07 20.93
CA ASP A 28 5.92 -14.85 20.26
C ASP A 28 6.44 -16.21 19.78
N ALA A 29 7.67 -16.26 19.24
CA ALA A 29 8.31 -17.49 18.82
C ALA A 29 8.70 -18.42 20.00
N ASN A 30 8.70 -17.90 21.23
CA ASN A 30 9.09 -18.65 22.43
C ASN A 30 7.90 -19.08 23.30
N GLN A 31 6.67 -18.75 22.95
CA GLN A 31 5.47 -19.13 23.69
C GLN A 31 5.24 -20.63 23.70
N SER A 32 4.49 -21.13 24.70
CA SER A 32 4.13 -22.55 24.82
C SER A 32 3.14 -23.02 23.75
N LEU A 33 2.35 -22.07 23.25
CA LEU A 33 1.41 -22.24 22.14
C LEU A 33 1.87 -21.31 21.02
N ILE A 34 2.13 -21.86 19.84
CA ILE A 34 2.50 -21.12 18.65
C ILE A 34 1.42 -21.38 17.60
N VAL A 35 0.97 -20.31 16.95
CA VAL A 35 0.01 -20.35 15.84
C VAL A 35 0.69 -19.78 14.61
N ASP A 36 0.74 -20.57 13.55
CA ASP A 36 1.21 -20.17 12.23
C ASP A 36 0.08 -20.32 11.23
N MET A 37 -0.02 -19.38 10.31
CA MET A 37 -1.16 -19.30 9.40
C MET A 37 -1.19 -20.45 8.39
N ASP A 38 -0.03 -20.92 7.97
CA ASP A 38 0.11 -22.00 6.97
C ASP A 38 0.23 -23.36 7.61
N LEU A 39 1.00 -23.46 8.69
CA LEU A 39 1.34 -24.73 9.34
C LEU A 39 0.42 -25.08 10.52
N GLY A 40 -0.44 -24.13 10.97
CA GLY A 40 -1.41 -24.34 12.01
C GLY A 40 -0.86 -24.15 13.42
N VAL A 41 -1.30 -24.98 14.37
CA VAL A 41 -1.03 -24.80 15.80
C VAL A 41 -0.03 -25.81 16.31
N ALA A 42 0.90 -25.38 17.15
CA ALA A 42 1.83 -26.23 17.86
C ALA A 42 1.90 -25.89 19.36
N VAL A 43 1.98 -26.93 20.17
CA VAL A 43 2.03 -26.81 21.65
C VAL A 43 3.18 -27.64 22.21
N ASP A 44 3.58 -27.31 23.43
CA ASP A 44 4.47 -28.14 24.22
C ASP A 44 3.74 -29.44 24.64
N TYR A 45 4.47 -30.55 24.73
CA TYR A 45 3.99 -31.76 25.38
C TYR A 45 4.06 -31.56 26.90
N VAL A 46 2.95 -31.78 27.58
CA VAL A 46 2.85 -31.68 29.04
C VAL A 46 2.31 -33.01 29.60
N ASP A 47 3.09 -33.69 30.41
CA ASP A 47 2.66 -34.82 31.23
C ASP A 47 2.51 -34.35 32.68
N SER A 48 1.26 -34.10 33.08
CA SER A 48 0.94 -33.61 34.44
C SER A 48 1.24 -34.67 35.54
N GLY A 49 1.13 -35.96 35.22
CA GLY A 49 1.40 -37.02 36.17
C GLY A 49 2.89 -37.14 36.52
N ARG A 50 3.76 -36.99 35.53
CA ARG A 50 5.21 -37.00 35.68
C ARG A 50 5.83 -35.61 35.87
N ARG A 51 5.04 -34.57 35.78
CA ARG A 51 5.49 -33.15 35.82
C ARG A 51 6.56 -32.84 34.76
N ILE A 52 6.44 -33.42 33.56
CA ILE A 52 7.37 -33.22 32.47
C ILE A 52 6.75 -32.30 31.44
N LYS A 53 7.54 -31.33 30.99
CA LYS A 53 7.20 -30.41 29.88
C LYS A 53 8.31 -30.46 28.84
N ASN A 54 7.98 -30.87 27.61
CA ASN A 54 8.94 -30.95 26.51
C ASN A 54 8.41 -30.24 25.27
N LYS A 55 9.33 -29.65 24.48
CA LYS A 55 9.00 -29.09 23.20
C LYS A 55 8.69 -30.20 22.19
N THR A 56 7.54 -30.13 21.55
CA THR A 56 7.26 -31.06 20.42
C THR A 56 8.08 -30.64 19.19
N LEU A 57 8.37 -31.59 18.31
CA LEU A 57 9.08 -31.33 17.04
C LEU A 57 8.34 -30.25 16.23
N ARG A 58 7.01 -30.37 16.13
CA ARG A 58 6.18 -29.39 15.44
C ARG A 58 6.35 -27.98 16.00
N ARG A 59 6.37 -27.84 17.35
CA ARG A 59 6.61 -26.57 18.00
C ARG A 59 8.01 -26.03 17.71
N ALA A 60 9.03 -26.88 17.66
CA ALA A 60 10.38 -26.45 17.33
C ALA A 60 10.47 -25.90 15.90
N VAL A 61 9.83 -26.58 14.94
CA VAL A 61 9.76 -26.14 13.53
C VAL A 61 9.01 -24.81 13.41
N LEU A 62 7.82 -24.69 14.04
CA LEU A 62 7.05 -23.46 13.98
C LEU A 62 7.78 -22.28 14.66
N SER A 63 8.47 -22.55 15.77
CA SER A 63 9.28 -21.55 16.45
C SER A 63 10.42 -21.03 15.56
N ALA A 64 11.09 -21.95 14.83
CA ALA A 64 12.16 -21.59 13.91
C ALA A 64 11.63 -20.75 12.73
N LYS A 65 10.55 -21.18 12.10
CA LYS A 65 9.89 -20.42 11.01
C LYS A 65 9.48 -19.03 11.48
N MET A 66 8.80 -18.93 12.63
CA MET A 66 8.35 -17.63 13.16
C MET A 66 9.51 -16.68 13.47
N LYS A 67 10.66 -17.21 13.95
CA LYS A 67 11.87 -16.39 14.15
C LYS A 67 12.40 -15.85 12.82
N GLU A 68 12.46 -16.70 11.81
CA GLU A 68 12.91 -16.32 10.47
C GLU A 68 12.00 -15.27 9.84
N ASP A 69 10.67 -15.46 9.94
CA ASP A 69 9.67 -14.50 9.45
C ASP A 69 9.80 -13.13 10.18
N ASN A 70 9.98 -13.14 11.51
CA ASN A 70 10.19 -11.93 12.29
C ASN A 70 11.49 -11.20 11.88
N LEU A 71 12.59 -11.94 11.70
CA LEU A 71 13.86 -11.34 11.24
C LEU A 71 13.75 -10.75 9.84
N ALA A 72 13.02 -11.42 8.94
CA ALA A 72 12.76 -10.91 7.60
C ALA A 72 11.95 -9.60 7.64
N GLU A 73 10.97 -9.49 8.54
CA GLU A 73 10.20 -8.26 8.72
C GLU A 73 11.07 -7.14 9.32
N GLU A 74 11.89 -7.44 10.33
CA GLU A 74 12.83 -6.45 10.88
C GLU A 74 13.81 -5.94 9.82
N LEU A 75 14.28 -6.80 8.92
CA LEU A 75 15.14 -6.39 7.81
C LEU A 75 14.40 -5.46 6.83
N ARG A 76 13.11 -5.70 6.56
CA ARG A 76 12.27 -4.78 5.77
C ARG A 76 12.10 -3.42 6.46
N VAL A 77 11.89 -3.43 7.79
CA VAL A 77 11.81 -2.22 8.60
C VAL A 77 13.13 -1.44 8.56
N LEU A 78 14.27 -2.12 8.66
CA LEU A 78 15.58 -1.49 8.49
C LEU A 78 15.73 -0.85 7.11
N TYR A 79 15.35 -1.55 6.04
CA TYR A 79 15.35 -0.98 4.68
C TYR A 79 14.52 0.32 4.59
N VAL A 80 13.33 0.33 5.20
CA VAL A 80 12.53 1.56 5.27
C VAL A 80 13.30 2.67 5.98
N ALA A 81 13.94 2.39 7.11
CA ALA A 81 14.71 3.40 7.86
C ALA A 81 15.86 3.98 7.03
N LEU A 82 16.64 3.12 6.37
CA LEU A 82 17.82 3.51 5.58
C LEU A 82 17.44 4.34 4.33
N THR A 83 16.23 4.16 3.81
CA THR A 83 15.74 4.86 2.60
C THR A 83 15.00 6.16 2.89
N ARG A 84 14.95 6.65 4.13
CA ARG A 84 14.23 7.90 4.47
C ARG A 84 15.06 9.16 4.27
N ALA A 85 16.37 9.05 4.26
CA ALA A 85 17.26 10.19 4.10
C ALA A 85 17.44 10.58 2.63
N ARG A 86 17.31 11.89 2.33
CA ARG A 86 17.59 12.44 1.01
C ARG A 86 19.04 12.88 0.86
N GLU A 87 19.63 13.45 1.91
CA GLU A 87 20.96 14.06 1.88
C GLU A 87 21.92 13.37 2.85
N LYS A 88 21.52 13.15 4.10
CA LYS A 88 22.41 12.61 5.14
C LYS A 88 21.71 11.61 6.03
N LEU A 89 22.29 10.42 6.13
CA LEU A 89 21.87 9.37 7.05
C LEU A 89 22.93 9.22 8.15
N ILE A 90 22.47 9.25 9.42
CA ILE A 90 23.31 9.07 10.60
C ILE A 90 22.75 7.90 11.40
N LEU A 91 23.57 6.88 11.59
CA LEU A 91 23.22 5.67 12.30
C LEU A 91 23.89 5.67 13.68
N THR A 92 23.13 5.38 14.73
CA THR A 92 23.71 5.34 16.09
C THR A 92 23.37 4.04 16.79
N ALA A 93 24.35 3.47 17.48
CA ALA A 93 24.24 2.25 18.27
C ALA A 93 25.05 2.36 19.56
N VAL A 94 24.64 1.61 20.58
CA VAL A 94 25.43 1.43 21.81
C VAL A 94 25.83 -0.04 21.88
N LEU A 95 27.10 -0.31 21.93
CA LEU A 95 27.65 -1.66 21.95
C LEU A 95 28.60 -1.83 23.15
N ASP A 96 28.46 -2.96 23.82
CA ASP A 96 29.51 -3.37 24.75
C ASP A 96 30.78 -3.67 23.97
N LYS A 97 31.92 -3.09 24.38
CA LYS A 97 33.23 -3.24 23.71
C LYS A 97 33.16 -2.88 22.22
N ALA A 98 32.63 -1.70 21.93
CA ALA A 98 32.40 -1.24 20.56
C ALA A 98 33.66 -1.28 19.70
N GLU A 99 34.82 -0.86 20.24
CA GLU A 99 36.10 -0.85 19.54
C GLU A 99 36.55 -2.25 19.15
N GLU A 100 36.52 -3.22 20.12
CA GLU A 100 36.92 -4.60 19.85
C GLU A 100 36.02 -5.23 18.75
N LYS A 101 34.71 -5.00 18.82
CA LYS A 101 33.77 -5.50 17.81
C LYS A 101 33.98 -4.85 16.46
N TRP A 102 34.27 -3.57 16.42
CA TRP A 102 34.57 -2.86 15.17
C TRP A 102 35.88 -3.35 14.54
N GLU A 103 36.93 -3.53 15.33
CA GLU A 103 38.20 -4.09 14.87
C GLU A 103 38.03 -5.51 14.31
N LEU A 104 37.29 -6.36 15.03
CA LEU A 104 36.96 -7.70 14.55
C LEU A 104 36.18 -7.66 13.22
N SER A 105 35.18 -6.80 13.13
CA SER A 105 34.40 -6.62 11.91
C SER A 105 35.27 -6.14 10.74
N ARG A 106 36.26 -5.26 10.97
CA ARG A 106 37.20 -4.83 9.93
C ARG A 106 38.04 -5.97 9.41
N MET A 107 38.40 -6.92 10.25
CA MET A 107 39.21 -8.11 9.85
C MET A 107 38.38 -9.14 9.11
N THR A 108 37.10 -9.32 9.50
CA THR A 108 36.22 -10.38 8.97
C THR A 108 35.18 -9.87 7.99
N GLY A 109 35.15 -8.57 7.71
CA GLY A 109 34.10 -7.89 6.94
C GLY A 109 33.75 -8.55 5.61
N GLN A 110 32.48 -8.66 5.34
CA GLN A 110 31.87 -9.34 4.21
C GLN A 110 31.21 -8.34 3.26
N GLU A 111 31.07 -8.69 1.98
CA GLU A 111 30.32 -7.88 1.02
C GLU A 111 28.81 -8.07 1.15
N LYS A 112 28.39 -9.23 1.64
CA LYS A 112 26.98 -9.62 1.80
C LYS A 112 26.81 -10.41 3.09
N LEU A 113 25.66 -10.25 3.73
CA LEU A 113 25.25 -11.10 4.84
C LEU A 113 25.07 -12.55 4.36
N THR A 114 25.59 -13.50 5.13
CA THR A 114 25.28 -14.90 4.93
C THR A 114 23.94 -15.25 5.58
N TYR A 115 23.36 -16.38 5.21
CA TYR A 115 22.15 -16.87 5.85
C TYR A 115 22.34 -17.14 7.35
N LEU A 116 23.54 -17.54 7.75
CA LEU A 116 23.86 -17.77 9.16
C LEU A 116 23.88 -16.46 9.94
N ASP A 117 24.52 -15.41 9.42
CA ASP A 117 24.52 -14.07 10.02
C ASP A 117 23.07 -13.54 10.19
N PHE A 118 22.24 -13.79 9.18
CA PHE A 118 20.82 -13.41 9.25
C PHE A 118 20.09 -14.15 10.37
N CYS A 119 20.23 -15.47 10.48
CA CYS A 119 19.54 -16.28 11.50
C CYS A 119 19.99 -16.00 12.92
N GLU A 120 21.25 -15.58 13.13
CA GLU A 120 21.85 -15.30 14.44
C GLU A 120 21.64 -13.85 14.88
N ALA A 121 21.18 -12.96 13.99
CA ALA A 121 20.98 -11.56 14.31
C ALA A 121 19.95 -11.36 15.42
N GLY A 122 20.30 -10.60 16.43
CA GLY A 122 19.44 -10.21 17.55
C GLY A 122 19.10 -8.73 17.57
N SER A 123 19.69 -7.92 16.68
CA SER A 123 19.49 -6.48 16.57
C SER A 123 19.78 -6.00 15.14
N TYR A 124 19.38 -4.77 14.81
CA TYR A 124 19.75 -4.17 13.54
C TYR A 124 21.25 -4.02 13.33
N MET A 125 21.98 -3.84 14.44
CA MET A 125 23.44 -3.69 14.38
C MET A 125 24.11 -5.00 13.96
N ASP A 126 23.54 -6.15 14.29
CA ASP A 126 24.06 -7.46 13.88
C ASP A 126 23.92 -7.68 12.36
N PHE A 127 22.95 -7.05 11.71
CA PHE A 127 22.87 -7.01 10.25
C PHE A 127 23.90 -6.08 9.63
N LEU A 128 24.20 -4.95 10.26
CA LEU A 128 25.04 -3.90 9.68
C LEU A 128 26.53 -4.14 9.93
N LEU A 129 26.89 -4.51 11.14
CA LEU A 129 28.28 -4.60 11.58
C LEU A 129 29.17 -5.47 10.66
N PRO A 130 28.73 -6.65 10.18
CA PRO A 130 29.54 -7.48 9.31
C PRO A 130 29.85 -6.87 7.94
N ILE A 131 28.97 -6.00 7.43
CA ILE A 131 29.07 -5.42 6.08
C ILE A 131 29.65 -3.99 6.07
N LEU A 132 29.54 -3.26 7.19
CA LEU A 132 30.00 -1.86 7.29
C LEU A 132 31.44 -1.63 6.80
N PRO A 133 32.44 -2.48 7.11
CA PRO A 133 33.82 -2.28 6.67
C PRO A 133 34.00 -2.28 5.14
N LYS A 134 33.06 -2.89 4.40
CA LYS A 134 33.08 -2.95 2.92
C LYS A 134 32.23 -1.85 2.28
N THR A 135 31.54 -1.06 3.10
CA THR A 135 30.81 0.13 2.64
C THR A 135 31.71 1.36 2.76
N GLY A 136 31.41 2.41 2.02
CA GLY A 136 32.11 3.69 2.18
C GLY A 136 31.63 4.54 3.38
N ILE A 137 30.91 3.94 4.33
CA ILE A 137 30.31 4.65 5.46
C ILE A 137 31.40 4.94 6.50
N ALA A 138 31.53 6.21 6.89
CA ALA A 138 32.43 6.62 7.96
C ALA A 138 31.88 6.12 9.32
N VAL A 139 32.71 5.42 10.09
CA VAL A 139 32.38 4.91 11.42
C VAL A 139 33.25 5.61 12.44
N THR A 140 32.63 6.13 13.50
CA THR A 140 33.29 6.74 14.65
C THR A 140 32.85 6.01 15.90
N THR A 141 33.81 5.53 16.67
CA THR A 141 33.57 4.98 18.02
C THR A 141 33.80 6.06 19.07
N LEU A 142 32.91 6.16 20.02
CA LEU A 142 33.01 7.10 21.17
C LEU A 142 32.98 6.29 22.46
N GLY A 143 33.92 6.56 23.34
CA GLY A 143 33.94 5.99 24.68
C GLY A 143 33.00 6.75 25.66
N THR A 144 32.71 6.15 26.78
CA THR A 144 31.92 6.80 27.83
C THR A 144 32.58 8.09 28.32
N GLU A 145 33.90 8.12 28.36
CA GLU A 145 34.69 9.28 28.80
C GLU A 145 34.52 10.48 27.85
N ASP A 146 34.44 10.23 26.54
CA ASP A 146 34.20 11.27 25.54
C ASP A 146 32.82 11.91 25.70
N LEU A 147 31.79 11.10 25.99
CA LEU A 147 30.42 11.55 26.18
C LEU A 147 30.29 12.38 27.48
N VAL A 148 30.93 11.95 28.57
CA VAL A 148 30.94 12.68 29.85
C VAL A 148 31.67 14.01 29.70
N ALA A 149 32.81 14.02 29.01
CA ALA A 149 33.55 15.25 28.75
C ALA A 149 32.75 16.26 27.92
N GLU A 150 32.00 15.79 26.91
CA GLU A 150 31.14 16.65 26.09
C GLU A 150 29.95 17.18 26.89
N GLU A 151 29.31 16.35 27.70
CA GLU A 151 28.21 16.74 28.59
C GLU A 151 28.65 17.82 29.60
N ILE A 152 29.80 17.66 30.22
CA ILE A 152 30.37 18.67 31.13
C ILE A 152 30.63 19.99 30.39
N ARG A 153 31.21 19.95 29.17
CA ARG A 153 31.42 21.15 28.35
C ARG A 153 30.10 21.82 27.99
N GLU A 154 29.08 21.04 27.67
CA GLU A 154 27.74 21.58 27.34
C GLU A 154 27.07 22.21 28.55
N GLN A 155 27.15 21.57 29.70
CA GLN A 155 26.62 22.13 30.99
C GLN A 155 27.31 23.46 31.32
N LEU A 156 28.63 23.55 31.18
CA LEU A 156 29.37 24.81 31.36
C LEU A 156 28.89 25.87 30.35
N ARG A 157 28.77 25.55 29.09
CA ARG A 157 28.25 26.46 28.05
C ARG A 157 26.81 26.89 28.31
N MET A 158 25.95 26.02 28.86
CA MET A 158 24.58 26.36 29.23
C MET A 158 24.54 27.25 30.46
N GLY A 159 25.44 27.01 31.44
CA GLY A 159 25.62 27.88 32.60
C GLY A 159 25.98 29.30 32.20
N ASP A 160 27.00 29.44 31.37
CA ASP A 160 27.46 30.73 30.84
C ASP A 160 26.36 31.44 30.02
N ARG A 161 25.60 30.69 29.21
CA ARG A 161 24.47 31.25 28.47
C ARG A 161 23.32 31.72 29.36
N ARG A 162 23.00 30.96 30.42
CA ARG A 162 21.95 31.37 31.39
C ARG A 162 22.34 32.64 32.13
N GLU A 163 23.59 32.70 32.61
CA GLU A 163 24.10 33.89 33.27
C GLU A 163 24.09 35.11 32.33
N LEU A 164 24.53 34.93 31.09
CA LEU A 164 24.48 36.00 30.08
C LEU A 164 23.05 36.45 29.82
N LEU A 165 22.10 35.51 29.62
CA LEU A 165 20.70 35.83 29.39
C LEU A 165 20.10 36.58 30.61
N GLN A 166 20.42 36.16 31.81
CA GLN A 166 19.93 36.82 33.01
C GLN A 166 20.44 38.24 33.13
N ARG A 167 21.75 38.46 32.90
CA ARG A 167 22.36 39.80 32.88
C ARG A 167 21.81 40.72 31.77
N VAL A 168 21.49 40.14 30.63
CA VAL A 168 20.82 40.89 29.53
C VAL A 168 19.35 41.23 29.89
N THR A 169 18.65 40.28 30.55
CA THR A 169 17.26 40.50 30.97
C THR A 169 17.19 41.51 32.10
N ASP A 170 18.17 41.54 33.00
CA ASP A 170 18.25 42.46 34.11
C ASP A 170 18.80 43.85 33.67
N GLY A 171 19.11 44.04 32.39
CA GLY A 171 19.64 45.30 31.85
C GLY A 171 21.09 45.62 32.19
N GLU A 172 21.80 44.69 32.83
CA GLU A 172 23.18 44.87 33.24
C GLU A 172 24.22 44.73 32.12
N THR A 173 23.84 44.04 31.02
CA THR A 173 24.74 43.83 29.90
C THR A 173 23.95 44.04 28.57
N PRO A 174 24.38 44.98 27.70
CA PRO A 174 23.76 45.09 26.38
C PRO A 174 24.08 43.83 25.54
N LEU A 175 23.13 43.48 24.60
CA LEU A 175 23.38 42.43 23.65
C LEU A 175 24.67 42.71 22.84
N PRO A 176 25.57 41.72 22.65
CA PRO A 176 26.79 41.93 21.89
C PRO A 176 26.46 42.29 20.44
N GLY A 177 27.16 43.30 19.91
CA GLY A 177 26.99 43.79 18.54
C GLY A 177 26.36 45.19 18.46
N ASP A 178 26.12 45.64 17.24
CA ASP A 178 25.51 46.94 16.98
C ASP A 178 24.05 46.95 17.48
N PRO A 179 23.68 47.92 18.35
CA PRO A 179 22.30 48.05 18.86
C PRO A 179 21.23 48.14 17.78
N GLU A 180 21.49 48.90 16.71
CA GLU A 180 20.54 49.03 15.59
C GLU A 180 20.37 47.70 14.82
N GLU A 181 21.45 46.95 14.62
CA GLU A 181 21.40 45.65 13.96
C GLU A 181 20.68 44.59 14.84
N ASN A 182 20.90 44.66 16.15
CA ASN A 182 20.20 43.80 17.10
C ASN A 182 18.70 44.06 17.13
N GLU A 183 18.31 45.32 17.09
CA GLU A 183 16.89 45.70 17.08
C GLU A 183 16.20 45.29 15.77
N ARG A 184 16.86 45.43 14.63
CA ARG A 184 16.41 44.87 13.34
C ARG A 184 16.26 43.33 13.35
N LYS A 185 17.20 42.64 13.95
CA LYS A 185 17.13 41.16 14.10
C LYS A 185 15.98 40.75 15.01
N LEU A 186 15.78 41.45 16.12
CA LEU A 186 14.65 41.25 17.04
C LEU A 186 13.29 41.53 16.40
N ALA A 187 13.19 42.61 15.60
CA ALA A 187 11.98 42.93 14.87
C ALA A 187 11.63 41.83 13.86
N LYS A 188 12.62 41.32 13.08
CA LYS A 188 12.42 40.20 12.16
C LYS A 188 12.03 38.88 12.88
N LEU A 189 12.59 38.66 14.06
CA LEU A 189 12.21 37.47 14.87
C LEU A 189 10.77 37.62 15.37
N ARG A 190 10.39 38.79 15.90
CA ARG A 190 9.01 39.04 16.34
C ARG A 190 8.00 38.86 15.20
N GLU A 191 8.31 39.36 14.02
CA GLU A 191 7.49 39.18 12.82
C GLU A 191 7.33 37.70 12.47
N ARG A 192 8.44 36.94 12.48
CA ARG A 192 8.42 35.47 12.23
C ARG A 192 7.64 34.69 13.28
N PHE A 193 7.78 35.03 14.56
CA PHE A 193 7.03 34.39 15.65
C PHE A 193 5.58 34.81 15.71
N ALA A 194 5.23 36.02 15.22
CA ALA A 194 3.86 36.49 15.12
C ALA A 194 3.15 35.95 13.86
N TYR A 195 3.89 35.29 12.96
CA TYR A 195 3.30 34.70 11.75
C TYR A 195 2.28 33.63 12.14
N ALA A 196 1.02 33.91 11.87
CA ALA A 196 -0.04 32.93 11.93
C ALA A 196 -0.27 32.38 10.50
N TYR A 197 -0.33 31.08 10.36
CA TYR A 197 -0.65 30.45 9.07
C TYR A 197 -2.01 30.94 8.59
N PRO A 198 -2.09 31.61 7.43
CA PRO A 198 -3.32 32.30 7.01
C PRO A 198 -4.47 31.37 6.63
N TYR A 199 -4.20 30.07 6.49
CA TYR A 199 -5.18 29.08 6.04
C TYR A 199 -5.29 27.89 7.01
N PRO A 200 -5.81 28.11 8.26
CA PRO A 200 -5.91 27.02 9.24
C PRO A 200 -6.80 25.85 8.76
N GLY A 201 -7.78 26.14 7.90
CA GLY A 201 -8.64 25.11 7.29
C GLY A 201 -7.88 24.14 6.37
N LEU A 202 -6.75 24.56 5.77
CA LEU A 202 -5.96 23.70 4.88
C LEU A 202 -5.23 22.57 5.63
N GLN A 203 -5.10 22.64 6.95
CA GLN A 203 -4.49 21.57 7.74
C GLN A 203 -5.27 20.23 7.64
N LYS A 204 -6.55 20.28 7.30
CA LYS A 204 -7.43 19.13 7.11
C LYS A 204 -7.53 18.71 5.64
N LEU A 205 -6.94 19.48 4.71
CA LEU A 205 -7.02 19.18 3.30
C LEU A 205 -6.06 18.05 2.93
N TYR A 206 -6.61 16.95 2.46
CA TYR A 206 -5.83 15.89 1.82
C TYR A 206 -5.42 16.36 0.42
N THR A 207 -4.12 16.35 0.12
CA THR A 207 -3.62 16.71 -1.22
C THR A 207 -4.01 15.69 -2.28
N LYS A 208 -4.29 14.45 -1.85
CA LYS A 208 -4.61 13.31 -2.72
C LYS A 208 -5.59 12.37 -2.01
N THR A 209 -6.60 11.92 -2.73
CA THR A 209 -7.58 10.92 -2.29
C THR A 209 -7.88 9.94 -3.42
N THR A 210 -8.52 8.82 -3.11
CA THR A 210 -8.96 7.83 -4.10
C THR A 210 -10.46 7.94 -4.33
N VAL A 211 -10.91 7.52 -5.53
CA VAL A 211 -12.36 7.45 -5.83
C VAL A 211 -13.09 6.52 -4.86
N SER A 212 -12.43 5.46 -4.40
CA SER A 212 -12.98 4.52 -3.41
C SER A 212 -13.21 5.19 -2.05
N GLU A 213 -12.27 6.02 -1.58
CA GLU A 213 -12.44 6.79 -0.33
C GLU A 213 -13.59 7.79 -0.43
N LEU A 214 -13.72 8.49 -1.57
CA LEU A 214 -14.82 9.43 -1.80
C LEU A 214 -16.18 8.75 -1.86
N LYS A 215 -16.26 7.59 -2.51
CA LYS A 215 -17.46 6.75 -2.50
C LYS A 215 -17.89 6.42 -1.07
N ILE A 216 -16.94 6.02 -0.27
CA ILE A 216 -17.16 5.64 1.11
C ILE A 216 -17.62 6.86 1.93
N ALA A 217 -16.98 8.02 1.81
CA ALA A 217 -17.39 9.25 2.48
C ALA A 217 -18.83 9.65 2.12
N ALA A 218 -19.20 9.59 0.84
CA ALA A 218 -20.54 9.90 0.36
C ALA A 218 -21.62 8.90 0.86
N MET A 219 -21.25 7.66 1.14
CA MET A 219 -22.15 6.68 1.77
C MET A 219 -22.36 6.96 3.25
N ALA A 220 -21.30 7.39 3.96
CA ALA A 220 -21.35 7.74 5.37
C ALA A 220 -22.26 8.97 5.65
N GLU A 221 -22.28 9.95 4.74
CA GLU A 221 -23.20 11.10 4.84
C GLU A 221 -24.67 10.73 4.70
N LYS A 222 -24.98 9.62 4.02
CA LYS A 222 -26.35 9.16 3.81
C LYS A 222 -26.89 8.28 4.94
N ASP A 223 -26.02 7.72 5.77
CA ASP A 223 -26.39 6.78 6.82
C ASP A 223 -25.45 6.92 8.03
N GLU A 224 -25.91 7.64 9.08
CA GLU A 224 -25.13 7.81 10.33
C GLU A 224 -24.78 6.48 11.01
N ALA A 225 -25.54 5.42 10.76
CA ALA A 225 -25.26 4.07 11.26
C ALA A 225 -24.07 3.39 10.55
N ALA A 226 -23.71 3.85 9.34
CA ALA A 226 -22.58 3.32 8.58
C ALA A 226 -21.22 3.82 9.12
N PHE A 227 -21.20 4.84 9.97
CA PHE A 227 -19.98 5.45 10.49
C PHE A 227 -19.15 4.50 11.36
N HIS A 228 -19.77 3.49 11.99
CA HIS A 228 -19.08 2.50 12.82
C HIS A 228 -18.45 1.35 12.03
N THR A 229 -18.75 1.22 10.74
CA THR A 229 -18.18 0.17 9.86
C THR A 229 -16.90 0.62 9.15
N PHE A 230 -16.40 1.81 9.43
CA PHE A 230 -15.39 2.52 8.64
C PHE A 230 -13.94 2.27 9.06
N GLU A 231 -13.69 1.80 10.26
CA GLU A 231 -12.34 1.45 10.72
C GLU A 231 -11.94 0.00 10.43
N GLU A 232 -12.87 -0.81 10.06
CA GLU A 232 -12.57 -2.13 9.54
C GLU A 232 -12.47 -2.02 8.00
N LYS A 233 -11.23 -1.85 7.44
CA LYS A 233 -10.89 -2.70 6.30
C LYS A 233 -11.53 -4.03 6.64
N GLU A 234 -12.43 -4.56 5.80
CA GLU A 234 -12.81 -5.96 5.94
C GLU A 234 -11.49 -6.71 6.12
N VAL A 235 -11.16 -6.98 7.37
CA VAL A 235 -10.17 -7.97 7.71
C VAL A 235 -10.90 -9.22 7.27
N VAL A 236 -10.71 -9.57 6.00
CA VAL A 236 -11.06 -10.91 5.53
C VAL A 236 -10.40 -11.80 6.56
N PRO A 237 -11.18 -12.49 7.43
CA PRO A 237 -10.59 -13.28 8.48
C PRO A 237 -9.65 -14.24 7.76
N TYR A 238 -8.34 -14.08 7.99
CA TYR A 238 -7.37 -14.95 7.37
C TYR A 238 -7.66 -16.35 7.90
N ILE A 239 -8.21 -17.19 7.03
CA ILE A 239 -8.48 -18.56 7.37
C ILE A 239 -7.17 -19.32 7.15
N PRO A 240 -6.58 -19.87 8.22
CA PRO A 240 -5.35 -20.61 8.14
C PRO A 240 -5.43 -21.71 7.08
N ALA A 241 -4.38 -21.89 6.28
CA ALA A 241 -4.35 -22.86 5.17
C ALA A 241 -4.73 -24.29 5.61
N PHE A 242 -4.45 -24.65 6.87
CA PHE A 242 -4.80 -25.97 7.44
C PHE A 242 -6.30 -26.15 7.74
N ARG A 243 -7.12 -25.08 7.70
CA ARG A 243 -8.58 -25.11 7.84
C ARG A 243 -9.32 -24.95 6.52
N ARG A 244 -8.61 -24.75 5.42
CA ARG A 244 -9.19 -24.63 4.08
C ARG A 244 -9.66 -25.99 3.56
N GLU A 245 -10.63 -26.60 4.22
CA GLU A 245 -11.42 -27.65 3.61
C GLU A 245 -12.48 -26.96 2.72
N GLN A 246 -12.26 -26.95 1.39
CA GLN A 246 -13.22 -26.54 0.34
C GLN A 246 -14.00 -25.24 0.66
N GLU A 247 -13.33 -24.15 1.03
CA GLU A 247 -14.03 -22.94 1.36
C GLU A 247 -14.31 -22.06 0.13
N LYS A 248 -15.50 -21.47 0.16
CA LYS A 248 -15.95 -20.44 -0.78
C LYS A 248 -14.93 -19.30 -0.81
N VAL A 249 -14.36 -19.08 -1.99
CA VAL A 249 -13.45 -17.97 -2.28
C VAL A 249 -14.06 -16.67 -1.72
N SER A 250 -13.26 -15.88 -0.99
CA SER A 250 -13.75 -14.63 -0.40
C SER A 250 -14.30 -13.68 -1.48
N GLY A 251 -15.26 -12.82 -1.12
CA GLY A 251 -15.85 -11.87 -2.06
C GLY A 251 -14.81 -10.97 -2.73
N ALA A 252 -13.80 -10.53 -1.99
CA ALA A 252 -12.72 -9.69 -2.49
C ALA A 252 -11.82 -10.44 -3.50
N VAL A 253 -11.41 -11.68 -3.20
CA VAL A 253 -10.62 -12.50 -4.13
C VAL A 253 -11.40 -12.78 -5.39
N ARG A 254 -12.69 -13.08 -5.26
CA ARG A 254 -13.56 -13.28 -6.43
C ARG A 254 -13.70 -12.01 -7.27
N GLY A 255 -13.88 -10.84 -6.64
CA GLY A 255 -13.90 -9.55 -7.33
C GLY A 255 -12.64 -9.33 -8.15
N ASN A 256 -11.49 -9.39 -7.50
CA ASN A 256 -10.20 -9.22 -8.16
C ASN A 256 -9.94 -10.22 -9.28
N ALA A 257 -10.37 -11.48 -9.10
CA ALA A 257 -10.25 -12.52 -10.11
C ALA A 257 -11.08 -12.21 -11.38
N PHE A 258 -12.32 -11.71 -11.22
CA PHE A 258 -13.14 -11.28 -12.35
C PHE A 258 -12.54 -10.09 -13.07
N HIS A 259 -12.16 -9.01 -12.36
CA HIS A 259 -11.52 -7.83 -12.96
C HIS A 259 -10.26 -8.22 -13.74
N ARG A 260 -9.36 -9.02 -13.11
CA ARG A 260 -8.14 -9.47 -13.78
C ARG A 260 -8.41 -10.34 -15.00
N THR A 261 -9.41 -11.21 -14.97
CA THR A 261 -9.79 -12.04 -16.12
C THR A 261 -10.36 -11.18 -17.25
N MET A 262 -11.20 -10.20 -16.94
CA MET A 262 -11.79 -9.29 -17.91
C MET A 262 -10.75 -8.34 -18.53
N GLU A 263 -9.76 -7.93 -17.75
CA GLU A 263 -8.60 -7.17 -18.24
C GLU A 263 -7.81 -7.95 -19.30
N LEU A 264 -7.53 -9.24 -19.01
CA LEU A 264 -6.75 -10.13 -19.88
C LEU A 264 -7.54 -10.69 -21.08
N LEU A 265 -8.87 -10.51 -21.10
CA LEU A 265 -9.75 -11.13 -22.08
C LEU A 265 -9.32 -10.80 -23.50
N ASP A 266 -9.03 -11.81 -24.31
CA ASP A 266 -8.52 -11.69 -25.66
C ASP A 266 -9.60 -12.13 -26.67
N PHE A 267 -10.25 -11.17 -27.31
CA PHE A 267 -11.30 -11.41 -28.28
C PHE A 267 -10.78 -12.15 -29.53
N SER A 268 -9.56 -11.83 -29.98
CA SER A 268 -8.95 -12.50 -31.13
C SER A 268 -8.75 -13.98 -30.86
N TYR A 269 -8.21 -14.31 -29.68
CA TYR A 269 -8.01 -15.70 -29.25
C TYR A 269 -9.34 -16.46 -29.10
N LEU A 270 -10.33 -15.82 -28.48
CA LEU A 270 -11.61 -16.46 -28.18
C LEU A 270 -12.45 -16.68 -29.45
N PHE A 271 -12.44 -15.75 -30.37
CA PHE A 271 -13.37 -15.75 -31.49
C PHE A 271 -12.73 -16.06 -32.85
N MET A 272 -11.56 -15.50 -33.14
CA MET A 272 -10.92 -15.66 -34.44
C MET A 272 -10.00 -16.88 -34.52
N GLU A 273 -9.05 -16.99 -33.62
CA GLU A 273 -8.13 -18.15 -33.58
C GLU A 273 -8.87 -19.47 -33.31
N SER A 274 -10.02 -19.39 -32.63
CA SER A 274 -10.90 -20.55 -32.47
C SER A 274 -11.61 -21.00 -33.71
N GLY A 275 -11.67 -20.14 -34.75
CA GLY A 275 -12.46 -20.34 -35.94
C GLY A 275 -13.97 -20.26 -35.69
N LEU A 276 -14.40 -19.62 -34.60
CA LEU A 276 -15.81 -19.29 -34.37
C LEU A 276 -16.27 -18.23 -35.35
N PHE A 277 -15.42 -17.24 -35.59
CA PHE A 277 -15.66 -16.19 -36.59
C PHE A 277 -14.39 -15.95 -37.42
N ALA A 278 -14.57 -15.57 -38.67
CA ALA A 278 -13.49 -15.16 -39.55
C ALA A 278 -13.01 -13.70 -39.25
N GLY A 279 -13.84 -12.92 -38.57
CA GLY A 279 -13.64 -11.53 -38.16
C GLY A 279 -14.88 -11.06 -37.41
N CYS A 280 -14.84 -9.84 -36.84
CA CYS A 280 -15.99 -9.30 -36.11
C CYS A 280 -17.20 -9.13 -37.05
N PRO A 281 -18.36 -9.71 -36.72
CA PRO A 281 -19.58 -9.61 -37.52
C PRO A 281 -20.06 -8.16 -37.69
N GLY A 282 -20.82 -7.89 -38.77
CA GLY A 282 -21.34 -6.55 -39.05
C GLY A 282 -22.46 -6.12 -38.10
N THR A 283 -23.23 -7.08 -37.59
CA THR A 283 -24.39 -6.85 -36.71
C THR A 283 -24.36 -7.76 -35.50
N TYR A 284 -25.07 -7.35 -34.44
CA TYR A 284 -25.22 -8.19 -33.22
C TYR A 284 -26.03 -9.47 -33.51
N GLU A 285 -27.01 -9.41 -34.41
CA GLU A 285 -27.78 -10.57 -34.82
C GLU A 285 -26.89 -11.64 -35.49
N GLU A 286 -26.00 -11.25 -36.39
CA GLU A 286 -25.01 -12.15 -37.00
C GLU A 286 -24.06 -12.74 -35.93
N TYR A 287 -23.61 -11.91 -35.00
CA TYR A 287 -22.79 -12.35 -33.88
C TYR A 287 -23.52 -13.41 -33.05
N ARG A 288 -24.75 -13.13 -32.63
CA ARG A 288 -25.55 -14.01 -31.81
C ARG A 288 -25.88 -15.34 -32.49
N GLN A 289 -26.17 -15.31 -33.82
CA GLN A 289 -26.46 -16.52 -34.59
C GLN A 289 -25.22 -17.37 -34.85
N GLY A 290 -24.04 -16.73 -34.99
CA GLY A 290 -22.78 -17.42 -35.24
C GLY A 290 -22.09 -17.92 -33.96
N LEU A 291 -22.55 -17.51 -32.76
CA LEU A 291 -21.92 -17.86 -31.52
C LEU A 291 -22.28 -19.27 -31.06
N ASP A 292 -21.32 -20.19 -31.15
CA ASP A 292 -21.39 -21.52 -30.54
C ASP A 292 -20.96 -21.44 -29.06
N THR A 293 -21.95 -21.50 -28.19
CA THR A 293 -21.76 -21.34 -26.74
C THR A 293 -20.96 -22.48 -26.09
N ASP A 294 -21.08 -23.70 -26.59
CA ASP A 294 -20.34 -24.85 -26.06
C ASP A 294 -18.87 -24.75 -26.43
N ARG A 295 -18.59 -24.38 -27.65
CA ARG A 295 -17.24 -24.13 -28.15
C ARG A 295 -16.59 -22.94 -27.44
N LEU A 296 -17.33 -21.88 -27.23
CA LEU A 296 -16.87 -20.72 -26.44
C LEU A 296 -16.50 -21.12 -25.00
N GLN A 297 -17.31 -21.99 -24.37
CA GLN A 297 -17.02 -22.47 -23.01
C GLN A 297 -15.69 -23.25 -22.96
N VAL A 298 -15.41 -24.08 -23.95
CA VAL A 298 -14.14 -24.81 -24.05
C VAL A 298 -12.97 -23.82 -24.21
N ARG A 299 -13.12 -22.85 -25.12
CA ARG A 299 -12.08 -21.84 -25.37
C ARG A 299 -11.80 -20.95 -24.17
N LEU A 300 -12.81 -20.58 -23.40
CA LEU A 300 -12.64 -19.83 -22.15
C LEU A 300 -11.81 -20.64 -21.15
N LYS A 301 -12.03 -21.95 -21.06
CA LYS A 301 -11.23 -22.81 -20.19
C LYS A 301 -9.78 -22.87 -20.63
N GLU A 302 -9.53 -23.05 -21.94
CA GLU A 302 -8.19 -23.03 -22.53
C GLU A 302 -7.50 -21.66 -22.32
N PHE A 303 -8.25 -20.57 -22.47
CA PHE A 303 -7.76 -19.23 -22.19
C PHE A 303 -7.28 -19.07 -20.74
N LEU A 304 -8.08 -19.47 -19.74
CA LEU A 304 -7.65 -19.41 -18.35
C LEU A 304 -6.39 -20.26 -18.09
N GLN A 305 -6.30 -21.44 -18.67
CA GLN A 305 -5.12 -22.30 -18.59
C GLN A 305 -3.88 -21.63 -19.21
N ARG A 306 -4.02 -20.97 -20.36
CA ARG A 306 -2.96 -20.22 -21.04
C ARG A 306 -2.47 -19.06 -20.17
N GLU A 307 -3.39 -18.28 -19.61
CA GLU A 307 -3.05 -17.12 -18.79
C GLU A 307 -2.41 -17.54 -17.45
N THR A 308 -2.83 -18.67 -16.90
CA THR A 308 -2.21 -19.25 -15.69
C THR A 308 -0.81 -19.78 -15.98
N ALA A 309 -0.62 -20.51 -17.08
CA ALA A 309 0.68 -21.01 -17.50
C ALA A 309 1.69 -19.89 -17.80
N SER A 310 1.22 -18.76 -18.32
CA SER A 310 2.03 -17.56 -18.56
C SER A 310 2.25 -16.68 -17.33
N LEU A 311 1.78 -17.10 -16.15
CA LEU A 311 1.85 -16.36 -14.89
C LEU A 311 1.18 -14.97 -14.89
N ARG A 312 0.30 -14.69 -15.86
CA ARG A 312 -0.51 -13.47 -15.92
C ARG A 312 -1.76 -13.54 -15.04
N LEU A 313 -2.23 -14.76 -14.76
CA LEU A 313 -3.32 -15.07 -13.85
C LEU A 313 -2.84 -16.08 -12.81
N THR A 314 -3.15 -15.89 -11.53
CA THR A 314 -2.82 -16.85 -10.48
C THR A 314 -3.77 -18.05 -10.52
N GLU A 315 -3.33 -19.23 -10.03
CA GLU A 315 -4.20 -20.41 -9.92
C GLU A 315 -5.42 -20.13 -9.03
N GLU A 316 -5.23 -19.37 -7.95
CA GLU A 316 -6.31 -18.94 -7.05
C GLU A 316 -7.38 -18.15 -7.81
N TYR A 317 -6.97 -17.18 -8.64
CA TYR A 317 -7.90 -16.39 -9.45
C TYR A 317 -8.60 -17.24 -10.52
N ALA A 318 -7.86 -18.14 -11.18
CA ALA A 318 -8.44 -19.04 -12.18
C ALA A 318 -9.53 -19.95 -11.57
N GLN A 319 -9.37 -20.38 -10.32
CA GLN A 319 -10.36 -21.17 -9.59
C GLN A 319 -11.54 -20.32 -9.05
N ALA A 320 -11.29 -19.04 -8.76
CA ALA A 320 -12.29 -18.12 -8.23
C ALA A 320 -13.31 -17.63 -9.28
N VAL A 321 -12.93 -17.67 -10.56
CA VAL A 321 -13.74 -17.16 -11.66
C VAL A 321 -14.80 -18.16 -12.10
N SER A 322 -16.04 -17.69 -12.20
CA SER A 322 -17.13 -18.48 -12.78
C SER A 322 -17.16 -18.33 -14.31
N LEU A 323 -16.66 -19.34 -15.02
CA LEU A 323 -16.69 -19.38 -16.47
C LEU A 323 -18.11 -19.21 -17.08
N PRO A 324 -19.18 -19.83 -16.52
CA PRO A 324 -20.53 -19.60 -17.05
C PRO A 324 -20.94 -18.13 -17.03
N LYS A 325 -20.53 -17.36 -16.04
CA LYS A 325 -20.86 -15.92 -15.93
C LYS A 325 -20.10 -15.09 -16.95
N ILE A 326 -18.83 -15.41 -17.21
CA ILE A 326 -18.06 -14.75 -18.28
C ILE A 326 -18.63 -15.12 -19.64
N ARG A 327 -18.99 -16.38 -19.86
CA ARG A 327 -19.65 -16.81 -21.09
C ARG A 327 -20.96 -16.02 -21.30
N HIS A 328 -21.80 -15.92 -20.28
CA HIS A 328 -23.04 -15.16 -20.35
C HIS A 328 -22.81 -13.67 -20.68
N PHE A 329 -21.79 -13.07 -20.12
CA PHE A 329 -21.37 -11.70 -20.50
C PHE A 329 -21.02 -11.63 -21.99
N LEU A 330 -20.24 -12.60 -22.49
CA LEU A 330 -19.83 -12.64 -23.90
C LEU A 330 -20.98 -12.91 -24.89
N GLU A 331 -22.08 -13.48 -24.44
CA GLU A 331 -23.30 -13.68 -25.23
C GLU A 331 -24.12 -12.37 -25.43
N GLN A 332 -23.81 -11.30 -24.68
CA GLN A 332 -24.58 -10.05 -24.69
C GLN A 332 -24.08 -9.06 -25.75
N GLU A 333 -24.96 -8.14 -26.13
CA GLU A 333 -24.66 -7.07 -27.08
C GLU A 333 -23.47 -6.19 -26.62
N LEU A 334 -23.34 -5.97 -25.33
CA LEU A 334 -22.25 -5.18 -24.75
C LEU A 334 -20.87 -5.79 -25.11
N ALA A 335 -20.71 -7.10 -25.00
CA ALA A 335 -19.46 -7.77 -25.36
C ALA A 335 -19.17 -7.70 -26.87
N TYR A 336 -20.19 -7.79 -27.72
CA TYR A 336 -20.06 -7.57 -29.15
C TYR A 336 -19.59 -6.14 -29.47
N ARG A 337 -20.16 -5.13 -28.84
CA ARG A 337 -19.74 -3.72 -28.97
C ARG A 337 -18.28 -3.53 -28.53
N MET A 338 -17.89 -4.16 -27.43
CA MET A 338 -16.49 -4.16 -26.96
C MET A 338 -15.56 -4.84 -27.97
N TRP A 339 -15.95 -5.96 -28.58
CA TRP A 339 -15.16 -6.61 -29.62
C TRP A 339 -14.99 -5.72 -30.86
N ARG A 340 -16.04 -5.08 -31.30
CA ARG A 340 -15.95 -4.10 -32.43
C ARG A 340 -14.96 -2.97 -32.13
N ALA A 341 -15.03 -2.43 -30.91
CA ALA A 341 -14.08 -1.40 -30.47
C ALA A 341 -12.64 -1.94 -30.37
N PHE A 342 -12.47 -3.18 -29.92
CA PHE A 342 -11.18 -3.86 -29.87
C PHE A 342 -10.53 -3.98 -31.26
N GLU A 343 -11.28 -4.41 -32.30
CA GLU A 343 -10.80 -4.51 -33.66
C GLU A 343 -10.36 -3.15 -34.23
N GLN A 344 -10.94 -2.07 -33.76
CA GLN A 344 -10.60 -0.70 -34.17
C GLN A 344 -9.47 -0.09 -33.31
N GLY A 345 -8.96 -0.79 -32.28
CA GLY A 345 -7.98 -0.26 -31.36
C GLY A 345 -8.55 0.81 -30.42
N LEU A 346 -9.86 0.82 -30.21
CA LEU A 346 -10.61 1.82 -29.43
C LEU A 346 -11.16 1.27 -28.10
N LEU A 347 -10.72 0.11 -27.66
CA LEU A 347 -11.06 -0.50 -26.38
C LEU A 347 -9.91 -0.30 -25.38
N TYR A 348 -10.19 0.31 -24.24
CA TYR A 348 -9.26 0.59 -23.16
C TYR A 348 -9.69 -0.12 -21.89
N ARG A 349 -8.75 -0.75 -21.19
CA ARG A 349 -9.00 -1.53 -19.97
C ARG A 349 -8.03 -1.12 -18.87
N GLU A 350 -8.48 -1.16 -17.61
CA GLU A 350 -7.67 -0.87 -16.41
C GLU A 350 -6.84 0.42 -16.56
N GLN A 351 -7.51 1.50 -16.98
CA GLN A 351 -6.81 2.76 -17.24
C GLN A 351 -6.68 3.62 -15.99
N PRO A 352 -5.46 3.83 -15.47
CA PRO A 352 -5.26 4.72 -14.35
C PRO A 352 -5.46 6.17 -14.75
N PHE A 353 -6.06 6.95 -13.86
CA PHE A 353 -6.21 8.39 -14.05
C PHE A 353 -5.92 9.18 -12.79
N VAL A 354 -5.59 10.46 -12.97
CA VAL A 354 -5.49 11.47 -11.92
C VAL A 354 -6.28 12.69 -12.36
N LEU A 355 -7.25 13.09 -11.54
CA LEU A 355 -8.14 14.22 -11.80
C LEU A 355 -8.01 15.27 -10.70
N GLY A 356 -7.73 16.52 -11.05
CA GLY A 356 -7.80 17.65 -10.11
C GLY A 356 -9.22 18.19 -10.02
N ILE A 357 -9.80 18.16 -8.82
CA ILE A 357 -11.09 18.78 -8.53
C ILE A 357 -10.94 19.93 -7.53
N ASP A 358 -11.90 20.85 -7.52
CA ASP A 358 -11.94 21.93 -6.52
C ASP A 358 -12.21 21.35 -5.13
N ALA A 359 -11.41 21.76 -4.14
CA ALA A 359 -11.51 21.30 -2.77
C ALA A 359 -12.89 21.56 -2.14
N LYS A 360 -13.55 22.65 -2.52
CA LYS A 360 -14.92 22.97 -2.09
C LYS A 360 -15.95 21.91 -2.45
N ARG A 361 -15.70 21.07 -3.46
CA ARG A 361 -16.60 19.97 -3.80
C ARG A 361 -16.54 18.83 -2.78
N LEU A 362 -15.46 18.76 -2.00
CA LEU A 362 -15.29 17.76 -0.95
C LEU A 362 -15.74 18.29 0.40
N ASP A 363 -15.46 19.55 0.69
CA ASP A 363 -15.84 20.22 1.92
C ASP A 363 -16.03 21.71 1.65
N GLN A 364 -17.21 22.23 1.98
CA GLN A 364 -17.59 23.64 1.72
C GLN A 364 -16.78 24.64 2.55
N ASP A 365 -16.18 24.19 3.65
CA ASP A 365 -15.35 25.03 4.53
C ASP A 365 -13.94 25.26 3.99
N LEU A 366 -13.57 24.57 2.88
CA LEU A 366 -12.27 24.73 2.26
C LEU A 366 -12.18 25.98 1.36
N PRO A 367 -10.99 26.58 1.22
CA PRO A 367 -10.80 27.77 0.39
C PRO A 367 -11.09 27.49 -1.08
N GLU A 368 -11.56 28.54 -1.78
CA GLU A 368 -11.79 28.50 -3.22
C GLU A 368 -10.48 28.52 -3.99
N GLY A 369 -10.41 27.73 -5.07
CA GLY A 369 -9.23 27.67 -5.94
C GLY A 369 -8.20 26.61 -5.55
N GLU A 370 -8.32 26.01 -4.37
CA GLU A 370 -7.48 24.85 -3.99
C GLU A 370 -7.97 23.57 -4.68
N LYS A 371 -7.02 22.75 -5.13
CA LYS A 371 -7.33 21.50 -5.84
C LYS A 371 -6.88 20.28 -5.05
N VAL A 372 -7.75 19.28 -5.01
CA VAL A 372 -7.44 17.94 -4.52
C VAL A 372 -7.28 17.00 -5.70
N LEU A 373 -6.24 16.19 -5.68
CA LEU A 373 -6.02 15.18 -6.69
C LEU A 373 -6.81 13.92 -6.33
N ILE A 374 -7.70 13.50 -7.23
CA ILE A 374 -8.39 12.22 -7.16
C ILE A 374 -7.70 11.25 -8.11
N GLN A 375 -7.38 10.07 -7.62
CA GLN A 375 -6.86 8.98 -8.44
C GLN A 375 -7.81 7.79 -8.44
N GLY A 376 -7.84 7.08 -9.55
CA GLY A 376 -8.61 5.85 -9.71
C GLY A 376 -8.12 5.04 -10.90
N ILE A 377 -8.73 3.89 -11.07
CA ILE A 377 -8.54 3.03 -12.24
C ILE A 377 -9.92 2.79 -12.82
N ILE A 378 -10.07 3.04 -14.12
CA ILE A 378 -11.30 2.79 -14.86
C ILE A 378 -11.21 1.38 -15.45
N ASP A 379 -12.17 0.53 -15.09
CA ASP A 379 -12.17 -0.87 -15.52
C ASP A 379 -12.14 -1.00 -17.03
N VAL A 380 -13.11 -0.38 -17.72
CA VAL A 380 -13.21 -0.40 -19.17
C VAL A 380 -13.88 0.86 -19.69
N PHE A 381 -13.36 1.39 -20.76
CA PHE A 381 -14.12 2.27 -21.65
C PHE A 381 -13.75 2.00 -23.11
N PHE A 382 -14.66 2.32 -24.00
CA PHE A 382 -14.41 2.22 -25.43
C PHE A 382 -15.06 3.37 -26.17
N ILE A 383 -14.54 3.64 -27.37
CA ILE A 383 -15.06 4.73 -28.21
C ILE A 383 -15.93 4.14 -29.32
N GLU A 384 -17.16 4.62 -29.41
CA GLU A 384 -18.15 4.23 -30.40
C GLU A 384 -18.73 5.48 -31.05
N ASN A 385 -18.55 5.62 -32.36
CA ASN A 385 -18.99 6.77 -33.16
C ASN A 385 -18.48 8.14 -32.65
N GLY A 386 -17.27 8.17 -32.05
CA GLY A 386 -16.68 9.39 -31.51
C GLY A 386 -17.14 9.78 -30.10
N GLU A 387 -17.91 8.93 -29.46
CA GLU A 387 -18.39 9.10 -28.08
C GLU A 387 -17.89 7.94 -27.20
N ILE A 388 -17.76 8.20 -25.88
CA ILE A 388 -17.25 7.22 -24.93
C ILE A 388 -18.41 6.40 -24.35
N VAL A 389 -18.22 5.09 -24.28
CA VAL A 389 -19.03 4.18 -23.47
C VAL A 389 -18.17 3.74 -22.28
N LEU A 390 -18.58 4.10 -21.08
CA LEU A 390 -17.93 3.75 -19.82
C LEU A 390 -18.59 2.51 -19.24
N LEU A 391 -17.79 1.52 -18.86
CA LEU A 391 -18.25 0.27 -18.26
C LEU A 391 -17.43 -0.05 -17.01
N ASP A 392 -18.13 -0.41 -15.95
CA ASP A 392 -17.52 -0.81 -14.67
C ASP A 392 -18.14 -2.14 -14.21
N TYR A 393 -17.29 -3.10 -13.85
CA TYR A 393 -17.71 -4.44 -13.45
C TYR A 393 -17.92 -4.55 -11.95
N LYS A 394 -18.99 -5.25 -11.55
CA LYS A 394 -19.27 -5.49 -10.13
C LYS A 394 -19.63 -6.96 -9.88
N THR A 395 -19.05 -7.50 -8.81
CA THR A 395 -19.27 -8.89 -8.35
C THR A 395 -20.03 -8.97 -7.03
N ASP A 396 -20.47 -7.81 -6.50
CA ASP A 396 -21.23 -7.71 -5.26
C ASP A 396 -22.52 -8.53 -5.32
N VAL A 397 -22.84 -9.14 -4.18
CA VAL A 397 -24.13 -9.77 -3.97
C VAL A 397 -25.14 -8.65 -3.69
N ILE A 398 -26.05 -8.42 -4.61
CA ILE A 398 -26.99 -7.31 -4.57
C ILE A 398 -28.34 -7.71 -5.14
N ASP A 399 -29.41 -7.10 -4.63
CA ASP A 399 -30.78 -7.51 -4.95
C ASP A 399 -31.32 -6.88 -6.25
N SER A 400 -30.76 -5.74 -6.66
CA SER A 400 -31.22 -5.03 -7.86
C SER A 400 -30.13 -4.14 -8.48
N LEU A 401 -30.27 -3.83 -9.77
CA LEU A 401 -29.40 -2.88 -10.47
C LEU A 401 -29.53 -1.47 -9.88
N GLN A 402 -30.72 -1.06 -9.46
CA GLN A 402 -30.93 0.24 -8.81
C GLN A 402 -30.12 0.38 -7.52
N ALA A 403 -30.04 -0.69 -6.71
CA ALA A 403 -29.20 -0.70 -5.51
C ALA A 403 -27.71 -0.61 -5.87
N LEU A 404 -27.30 -1.23 -6.98
CA LEU A 404 -25.95 -1.12 -7.51
C LEU A 404 -25.62 0.33 -7.92
N TRP A 405 -26.51 0.98 -8.67
CA TRP A 405 -26.36 2.39 -9.05
C TRP A 405 -26.27 3.32 -7.84
N ASN A 406 -27.14 3.14 -6.84
CA ASN A 406 -27.11 3.93 -5.62
C ASN A 406 -25.77 3.82 -4.89
N ARG A 407 -25.13 2.65 -4.97
CA ARG A 407 -23.84 2.36 -4.33
C ARG A 407 -22.63 2.91 -5.11
N TYR A 408 -22.69 2.94 -6.44
CA TYR A 408 -21.54 3.21 -7.29
C TYR A 408 -21.66 4.49 -8.12
N SER A 409 -22.78 5.21 -8.07
CA SER A 409 -23.03 6.44 -8.84
C SER A 409 -21.93 7.50 -8.69
N VAL A 410 -21.43 7.71 -7.48
CA VAL A 410 -20.36 8.66 -7.20
C VAL A 410 -19.05 8.26 -7.91
N GLN A 411 -18.71 6.98 -7.90
CA GLN A 411 -17.54 6.45 -8.59
C GLN A 411 -17.65 6.69 -10.10
N ILE A 412 -18.78 6.34 -10.69
CA ILE A 412 -19.05 6.50 -12.12
C ILE A 412 -19.01 7.98 -12.54
N GLN A 413 -19.51 8.89 -11.71
CA GLN A 413 -19.45 10.34 -11.99
C GLN A 413 -18.01 10.85 -12.06
N TYR A 414 -17.12 10.42 -11.17
CA TYR A 414 -15.71 10.80 -11.24
C TYR A 414 -15.00 10.18 -12.44
N TYR A 415 -15.36 8.95 -12.82
CA TYR A 415 -14.82 8.32 -14.03
C TYR A 415 -15.27 9.05 -15.32
N GLU A 416 -16.55 9.42 -15.41
CA GLU A 416 -17.07 10.24 -16.50
C GLU A 416 -16.37 11.58 -16.60
N GLU A 417 -16.23 12.30 -15.47
CA GLU A 417 -15.54 13.60 -15.44
C GLU A 417 -14.06 13.47 -15.88
N ALA A 418 -13.39 12.42 -15.40
CA ALA A 418 -12.01 12.15 -15.79
C ALA A 418 -11.89 11.88 -17.29
N LEU A 419 -12.72 11.00 -17.83
CA LEU A 419 -12.70 10.67 -19.26
C LEU A 419 -13.05 11.87 -20.14
N THR A 420 -14.08 12.62 -19.79
CA THR A 420 -14.48 13.82 -20.54
C THR A 420 -13.36 14.85 -20.61
N LYS A 421 -12.65 15.07 -19.48
CA LYS A 421 -11.54 16.03 -19.42
C LYS A 421 -10.28 15.52 -20.14
N LEU A 422 -9.94 14.24 -19.99
CA LEU A 422 -8.71 13.68 -20.53
C LEU A 422 -8.82 13.37 -22.02
N MET A 423 -9.94 12.82 -22.47
CA MET A 423 -10.16 12.41 -23.85
C MET A 423 -10.78 13.51 -24.71
N GLN A 424 -11.36 14.54 -24.09
CA GLN A 424 -12.11 15.63 -24.77
C GLN A 424 -13.26 15.09 -25.65
N LEU A 425 -13.85 13.96 -25.25
CA LEU A 425 -14.99 13.33 -25.89
C LEU A 425 -16.14 13.22 -24.88
N PRO A 426 -17.40 13.31 -25.32
CA PRO A 426 -18.55 13.12 -24.46
C PRO A 426 -18.71 11.65 -24.07
N VAL A 427 -19.15 11.41 -22.85
CA VAL A 427 -19.56 10.07 -22.40
C VAL A 427 -21.03 9.89 -22.77
N LYS A 428 -21.30 8.97 -23.69
CA LYS A 428 -22.65 8.64 -24.19
C LYS A 428 -23.42 7.74 -23.25
N GLU A 429 -22.75 6.72 -22.73
CA GLU A 429 -23.35 5.70 -21.87
C GLU A 429 -22.45 5.40 -20.68
N ARG A 430 -23.07 5.19 -19.53
CA ARG A 430 -22.44 4.76 -18.29
C ARG A 430 -23.07 3.46 -17.87
N ILE A 431 -22.32 2.38 -17.88
CA ILE A 431 -22.83 1.03 -17.72
C ILE A 431 -22.21 0.41 -16.45
N LEU A 432 -23.08 -0.10 -15.56
CA LEU A 432 -22.68 -0.98 -14.47
C LEU A 432 -23.10 -2.40 -14.82
N TYR A 433 -22.13 -3.30 -14.97
CA TYR A 433 -22.39 -4.71 -15.19
C TYR A 433 -22.26 -5.51 -13.91
N SER A 434 -23.35 -6.16 -13.50
CA SER A 434 -23.35 -7.05 -12.32
C SER A 434 -23.13 -8.51 -12.74
N PHE A 435 -21.99 -9.08 -12.39
CA PHE A 435 -21.75 -10.51 -12.54
C PHE A 435 -22.59 -11.37 -11.61
N TYR A 436 -23.18 -10.79 -10.54
CA TYR A 436 -24.08 -11.52 -9.67
C TYR A 436 -25.47 -11.66 -10.31
N LEU A 437 -26.02 -10.57 -10.81
CA LEU A 437 -27.34 -10.53 -11.46
C LEU A 437 -27.28 -10.95 -12.95
N GLU A 438 -26.08 -11.01 -13.54
CA GLU A 438 -25.83 -11.28 -14.97
C GLU A 438 -26.56 -10.27 -15.89
N LYS A 439 -26.63 -9.00 -15.46
CA LYS A 439 -27.34 -7.90 -16.12
C LYS A 439 -26.54 -6.60 -16.00
N TYR A 440 -26.87 -5.65 -16.87
CA TYR A 440 -26.35 -4.28 -16.82
C TYR A 440 -27.47 -3.24 -17.00
N GLU A 441 -27.18 -2.02 -16.57
CA GLU A 441 -28.01 -0.84 -16.75
C GLU A 441 -27.11 0.37 -17.06
#